data_6f21338764364cb25f21a8ed67f4ad1e
#
_entry.id   6f21338764364cb25f21a8ed67f4ad1e
#
_cell.length_a   1.000
_cell.length_b   1.000
_cell.length_c   1.000
_cell.angle_alpha   90.00
_cell.angle_beta   90.00
_cell.angle_gamma   90.00
#
_symmetry.space_group_name_H-M   'P 1'
#
loop_
_entity.id
_entity.type
_entity.pdbx_description
1 polymer ?
#
loop_
_entity_poly.entity_id
_entity_poly.type
_entity_poly.pdbx_seq_one_letter_code
_entity_poly.pdbx_strand_id
1 'polypeptide(L)'
;MAKEKEVFQSLKAVLSPILNIMVDIQKEGLENLPLEGGRILVGNHRSDMDPFVIASIVPHYISWIAAEYTQRIPVFEQLVKNTGVIPMEIDGNVSVSSIKKLMSVLKAGEILGIFPEGHDYMVRNDFSAPMAPFHSGFVHFAIRSKAPIIPFVIVPLDEEISAIPVAPQLRTLIGLPDEVAYIPLRSNYKKVKVVFEKPILRDDYKDLSADDAVAYLQTECRSRMEAIMIKEGMPV
;
A
#
# COMPACT_ATOMS: atom_id res chain seq x y z
N MET A 1 -7.60 17.15 -5.90
CA MET A 1 -7.32 16.08 -6.89
C MET A 1 -6.49 16.55 -8.08
N ALA A 2 -6.89 17.51 -8.91
CA ALA A 2 -6.07 17.90 -10.08
C ALA A 2 -4.64 18.34 -9.69
N LYS A 3 -4.50 19.24 -8.72
CA LYS A 3 -3.21 19.71 -8.21
C LYS A 3 -2.38 18.57 -7.57
N GLU A 4 -3.01 17.69 -6.79
CA GLU A 4 -2.33 16.54 -6.16
C GLU A 4 -1.78 15.58 -7.21
N LYS A 5 -2.54 15.33 -8.27
CA LYS A 5 -2.13 14.51 -9.41
C LYS A 5 -0.95 15.12 -10.16
N GLU A 6 -0.96 16.42 -10.40
CA GLU A 6 0.13 17.14 -11.03
C GLU A 6 1.43 17.06 -10.20
N VAL A 7 1.34 17.30 -8.90
CA VAL A 7 2.48 17.18 -7.98
C VAL A 7 3.00 15.74 -7.94
N PHE A 8 2.11 14.75 -7.84
CA PHE A 8 2.49 13.34 -7.89
C PHE A 8 3.25 13.00 -9.17
N GLN A 9 2.75 13.42 -10.34
CA GLN A 9 3.40 13.15 -11.62
C GLN A 9 4.76 13.85 -11.73
N SER A 10 4.87 15.07 -11.23
CA SER A 10 6.14 15.80 -11.19
C SER A 10 7.17 15.12 -10.31
N LEU A 11 6.77 14.70 -9.10
CA LEU A 11 7.64 13.94 -8.18
C LEU A 11 8.05 12.59 -8.78
N LYS A 12 7.11 11.87 -9.37
CA LYS A 12 7.38 10.60 -10.05
C LYS A 12 8.41 10.78 -11.17
N ALA A 13 8.27 11.81 -12.00
CA ALA A 13 9.20 12.08 -13.10
C ALA A 13 10.64 12.32 -12.62
N VAL A 14 10.80 12.90 -11.43
CA VAL A 14 12.12 13.14 -10.83
C VAL A 14 12.64 11.92 -10.06
N LEU A 15 11.78 11.29 -9.25
CA LEU A 15 12.21 10.25 -8.33
C LEU A 15 12.36 8.87 -9.00
N SER A 16 11.51 8.55 -10.00
CA SER A 16 11.57 7.22 -10.64
C SER A 16 12.90 6.93 -11.34
N PRO A 17 13.53 7.84 -12.09
CA PRO A 17 14.86 7.59 -12.65
C PRO A 17 15.92 7.34 -11.58
N ILE A 18 15.88 8.10 -10.48
CA ILE A 18 16.83 7.93 -9.37
C ILE A 18 16.62 6.56 -8.72
N LEU A 19 15.37 6.20 -8.45
CA LEU A 19 15.03 4.91 -7.85
C LEU A 19 15.47 3.75 -8.75
N ASN A 20 15.25 3.84 -10.07
CA ASN A 20 15.65 2.80 -11.03
C ASN A 20 17.17 2.65 -11.20
N ILE A 21 17.96 3.68 -10.81
CA ILE A 21 19.43 3.55 -10.73
C ILE A 21 19.83 2.84 -9.44
N MET A 22 19.12 3.09 -8.34
CA MET A 22 19.44 2.55 -7.03
C MET A 22 18.91 1.12 -6.81
N VAL A 23 17.79 0.79 -7.44
CA VAL A 23 17.06 -0.47 -7.25
C VAL A 23 16.76 -1.10 -8.60
N ASP A 24 17.18 -2.36 -8.79
CA ASP A 24 16.75 -3.17 -9.95
C ASP A 24 15.30 -3.64 -9.74
N ILE A 25 14.35 -3.02 -10.44
CA ILE A 25 12.93 -3.29 -10.28
C ILE A 25 12.42 -4.16 -11.42
N GLN A 26 12.11 -5.41 -11.11
CA GLN A 26 11.44 -6.34 -12.01
C GLN A 26 9.92 -6.23 -11.84
N LYS A 27 9.16 -6.47 -12.90
CA LYS A 27 7.70 -6.43 -12.89
C LYS A 27 7.11 -7.59 -13.67
N GLU A 28 6.03 -8.17 -13.15
CA GLU A 28 5.26 -9.25 -13.77
C GLU A 28 3.77 -8.94 -13.60
N GLY A 29 2.95 -9.21 -14.62
CA GLY A 29 1.49 -9.03 -14.56
C GLY A 29 1.01 -7.57 -14.58
N LEU A 30 1.84 -6.61 -14.97
CA LEU A 30 1.43 -5.20 -15.02
C LEU A 30 0.28 -4.97 -16.02
N GLU A 31 0.14 -5.82 -17.03
CA GLU A 31 -0.97 -5.87 -17.98
C GLU A 31 -2.32 -6.22 -17.34
N ASN A 32 -2.31 -6.78 -16.13
CA ASN A 32 -3.52 -7.05 -15.35
C ASN A 32 -4.16 -5.77 -14.75
N LEU A 33 -3.45 -4.64 -14.79
CA LEU A 33 -4.04 -3.38 -14.36
C LEU A 33 -5.01 -2.85 -15.42
N PRO A 34 -6.31 -2.70 -15.11
CA PRO A 34 -7.24 -2.04 -16.00
C PRO A 34 -6.76 -0.62 -16.36
N LEU A 35 -6.89 -0.23 -17.62
CA LEU A 35 -6.44 1.08 -18.09
C LEU A 35 -7.34 2.21 -17.59
N GLU A 36 -8.63 1.93 -17.36
CA GLU A 36 -9.65 2.91 -17.00
C GLU A 36 -10.46 2.48 -15.78
N GLY A 37 -11.12 3.44 -15.16
CA GLY A 37 -11.97 3.25 -14.00
C GLY A 37 -11.22 3.26 -12.67
N GLY A 38 -11.96 3.51 -11.60
CA GLY A 38 -11.43 3.43 -10.24
C GLY A 38 -11.07 2.00 -9.87
N ARG A 39 -9.91 1.79 -9.26
CA ARG A 39 -9.40 0.47 -8.89
C ARG A 39 -8.60 0.53 -7.60
N ILE A 40 -8.53 -0.58 -6.89
CA ILE A 40 -7.86 -0.68 -5.60
C ILE A 40 -6.66 -1.62 -5.74
N LEU A 41 -5.45 -1.10 -5.57
CA LEU A 41 -4.24 -1.89 -5.45
C LEU A 41 -4.08 -2.33 -3.99
N VAL A 42 -3.91 -3.63 -3.78
CA VAL A 42 -3.74 -4.23 -2.45
C VAL A 42 -2.47 -5.06 -2.43
N GLY A 43 -1.51 -4.72 -1.58
CA GLY A 43 -0.22 -5.38 -1.52
C GLY A 43 0.32 -5.60 -0.12
N ASN A 44 1.33 -6.47 0.00
CA ASN A 44 2.10 -6.63 1.22
C ASN A 44 2.97 -5.40 1.49
N HIS A 45 3.23 -5.10 2.76
CA HIS A 45 4.06 -3.97 3.17
C HIS A 45 5.33 -4.47 3.85
N ARG A 46 6.48 -4.09 3.28
CA ARG A 46 7.78 -4.53 3.77
C ARG A 46 8.78 -3.40 3.96
N SER A 47 8.59 -2.29 3.23
CA SER A 47 9.53 -1.18 3.25
C SER A 47 8.81 0.16 3.06
N ASP A 48 9.33 1.21 3.68
CA ASP A 48 8.89 2.59 3.40
C ASP A 48 9.06 2.97 1.91
N MET A 49 9.86 2.19 1.17
CA MET A 49 10.08 2.37 -0.26
C MET A 49 8.94 1.79 -1.12
N ASP A 50 8.08 0.93 -0.56
CA ASP A 50 7.04 0.22 -1.33
C ASP A 50 6.14 1.15 -2.15
N PRO A 51 5.58 2.24 -1.60
CA PRO A 51 4.76 3.16 -2.39
C PRO A 51 5.52 3.79 -3.57
N PHE A 52 6.82 4.05 -3.40
CA PHE A 52 7.66 4.65 -4.44
C PHE A 52 8.03 3.63 -5.51
N VAL A 53 8.32 2.38 -5.13
CA VAL A 53 8.56 1.26 -6.06
C VAL A 53 7.33 1.08 -6.95
N ILE A 54 6.14 0.97 -6.36
CA ILE A 54 4.89 0.82 -7.12
C ILE A 54 4.62 2.05 -7.99
N ALA A 55 4.78 3.27 -7.44
CA ALA A 55 4.59 4.48 -8.20
C ALA A 55 5.55 4.60 -9.41
N SER A 56 6.76 4.04 -9.33
CA SER A 56 7.73 4.11 -10.43
C SER A 56 7.31 3.28 -11.64
N ILE A 57 6.62 2.16 -11.43
CA ILE A 57 6.24 1.19 -12.47
C ILE A 57 4.80 1.34 -12.96
N VAL A 58 3.88 1.79 -12.10
CA VAL A 58 2.47 2.01 -12.46
C VAL A 58 2.33 3.38 -13.15
N PRO A 59 1.85 3.46 -14.40
CA PRO A 59 1.85 4.72 -15.14
C PRO A 59 0.82 5.75 -14.65
N HIS A 60 -0.12 5.33 -13.81
CA HIS A 60 -1.24 6.14 -13.34
C HIS A 60 -0.96 6.81 -12.00
N TYR A 61 -1.79 7.80 -11.65
CA TYR A 61 -1.81 8.39 -10.32
C TYR A 61 -2.35 7.39 -9.29
N ILE A 62 -1.66 7.29 -8.16
CA ILE A 62 -2.06 6.44 -7.04
C ILE A 62 -2.23 7.34 -5.81
N SER A 63 -3.41 7.30 -5.20
CA SER A 63 -3.65 7.88 -3.88
C SER A 63 -3.43 6.80 -2.82
N TRP A 64 -2.38 6.93 -2.02
CA TRP A 64 -2.06 5.96 -0.97
C TRP A 64 -2.81 6.26 0.31
N ILE A 65 -3.13 5.20 1.06
CA ILE A 65 -3.52 5.31 2.46
C ILE A 65 -2.25 5.23 3.30
N ALA A 66 -2.11 6.11 4.28
CA ALA A 66 -1.01 6.09 5.23
C ALA A 66 -1.48 6.37 6.66
N ALA A 67 -0.75 5.87 7.65
CA ALA A 67 -1.03 6.15 9.05
C ALA A 67 -0.94 7.66 9.34
N GLU A 68 -1.82 8.18 10.20
CA GLU A 68 -1.93 9.62 10.48
C GLU A 68 -0.62 10.23 10.99
N TYR A 69 0.14 9.51 11.82
CA TYR A 69 1.40 10.04 12.34
C TYR A 69 2.43 10.37 11.26
N THR A 70 2.33 9.80 10.05
CA THR A 70 3.23 10.14 8.93
C THR A 70 3.16 11.61 8.56
N GLN A 71 2.03 12.28 8.83
CA GLN A 71 1.86 13.72 8.61
C GLN A 71 2.69 14.58 9.60
N ARG A 72 3.17 13.99 10.70
CA ARG A 72 3.98 14.68 11.72
C ARG A 72 5.47 14.55 11.44
N ILE A 73 5.85 13.73 10.47
CA ILE A 73 7.25 13.59 10.03
C ILE A 73 7.53 14.71 9.02
N PRO A 74 8.47 15.66 9.30
CA PRO A 74 8.63 16.91 8.55
C PRO A 74 8.76 16.73 7.02
N VAL A 75 9.49 15.71 6.57
CA VAL A 75 9.69 15.44 5.14
C VAL A 75 8.41 14.83 4.53
N PHE A 76 7.75 13.91 5.26
CA PHE A 76 6.53 13.24 4.80
C PHE A 76 5.29 14.14 4.88
N GLU A 77 5.25 15.12 5.78
CA GLU A 77 4.14 16.06 5.87
C GLU A 77 3.83 16.74 4.53
N GLN A 78 4.84 17.27 3.88
CA GLN A 78 4.69 17.95 2.59
C GLN A 78 4.31 16.97 1.48
N LEU A 79 4.86 15.76 1.50
CA LEU A 79 4.51 14.70 0.57
C LEU A 79 3.02 14.33 0.71
N VAL A 80 2.59 14.00 1.94
CA VAL A 80 1.21 13.61 2.25
C VAL A 80 0.22 14.70 1.84
N LYS A 81 0.50 15.98 2.18
CA LYS A 81 -0.39 17.10 1.85
C LYS A 81 -0.52 17.37 0.35
N ASN A 82 0.54 17.16 -0.41
CA ASN A 82 0.60 17.60 -1.80
C ASN A 82 0.37 16.48 -2.83
N THR A 83 0.53 15.20 -2.47
CA THR A 83 0.37 14.08 -3.40
C THR A 83 -0.96 13.35 -3.29
N GLY A 84 -1.85 13.80 -2.41
CA GLY A 84 -3.16 13.19 -2.24
C GLY A 84 -3.16 11.91 -1.42
N VAL A 85 -2.13 11.64 -0.64
CA VAL A 85 -2.14 10.60 0.37
C VAL A 85 -3.29 10.85 1.36
N ILE A 86 -3.95 9.78 1.78
CA ILE A 86 -5.12 9.86 2.66
C ILE A 86 -4.72 9.31 4.03
N PRO A 87 -4.69 10.17 5.06
CA PRO A 87 -4.36 9.74 6.41
C PRO A 87 -5.48 8.90 7.01
N MET A 88 -5.12 7.83 7.72
CA MET A 88 -6.01 7.02 8.53
C MET A 88 -5.47 6.86 9.94
N GLU A 89 -6.35 6.92 10.93
CA GLU A 89 -6.02 6.66 12.33
C GLU A 89 -5.63 5.19 12.52
N ILE A 90 -4.70 4.93 13.43
CA ILE A 90 -4.15 3.58 13.66
C ILE A 90 -5.16 2.68 14.39
N ASP A 91 -6.00 3.27 15.22
CA ASP A 91 -7.04 2.57 15.99
C ASP A 91 -8.21 2.04 15.13
N GLY A 92 -8.11 2.16 13.80
CA GLY A 92 -9.14 1.72 12.86
C GLY A 92 -10.30 2.69 12.70
N ASN A 93 -10.32 3.80 13.44
CA ASN A 93 -11.28 4.88 13.21
C ASN A 93 -10.96 5.58 11.90
N VAL A 94 -11.93 5.64 11.02
CA VAL A 94 -11.80 6.34 9.73
C VAL A 94 -12.66 7.58 9.75
N SER A 95 -12.05 8.74 9.65
CA SER A 95 -12.80 9.98 9.60
C SER A 95 -13.73 10.01 8.39
N VAL A 96 -14.91 10.64 8.54
CA VAL A 96 -15.86 10.81 7.43
C VAL A 96 -15.22 11.55 6.26
N SER A 97 -14.29 12.47 6.53
CA SER A 97 -13.53 13.18 5.49
C SER A 97 -12.62 12.26 4.72
N SER A 98 -11.91 11.35 5.39
CA SER A 98 -11.06 10.33 4.75
C SER A 98 -11.88 9.39 3.87
N ILE A 99 -13.03 8.89 4.37
CA ILE A 99 -13.94 8.05 3.57
C ILE A 99 -14.43 8.79 2.31
N LYS A 100 -14.86 10.06 2.45
CA LYS A 100 -15.27 10.87 1.30
C LYS A 100 -14.15 11.04 0.29
N LYS A 101 -12.92 11.29 0.76
CA LYS A 101 -11.74 11.43 -0.12
C LYS A 101 -11.43 10.12 -0.85
N LEU A 102 -11.40 8.98 -0.14
CA LEU A 102 -11.23 7.64 -0.72
C LEU A 102 -12.25 7.37 -1.84
N MET A 103 -13.54 7.58 -1.54
CA MET A 103 -14.61 7.37 -2.52
C MET A 103 -14.52 8.34 -3.71
N SER A 104 -14.03 9.56 -3.50
CA SER A 104 -13.83 10.53 -4.58
C SER A 104 -12.71 10.13 -5.53
N VAL A 105 -11.63 9.52 -5.02
CA VAL A 105 -10.52 8.97 -5.82
C VAL A 105 -11.05 7.87 -6.75
N LEU A 106 -11.76 6.89 -6.21
CA LEU A 106 -12.31 5.79 -7.00
C LEU A 106 -13.36 6.27 -8.02
N LYS A 107 -14.23 7.22 -7.64
CA LYS A 107 -15.23 7.80 -8.53
C LYS A 107 -14.59 8.61 -9.68
N ALA A 108 -13.44 9.19 -9.45
CA ALA A 108 -12.69 9.92 -10.48
C ALA A 108 -11.93 9.00 -11.46
N GLY A 109 -12.02 7.67 -11.29
CA GLY A 109 -11.32 6.71 -12.12
C GLY A 109 -9.86 6.51 -11.76
N GLU A 110 -9.42 6.98 -10.59
CA GLU A 110 -8.04 6.90 -10.15
C GLU A 110 -7.78 5.65 -9.29
N ILE A 111 -6.50 5.39 -9.01
CA ILE A 111 -6.08 4.25 -8.21
C ILE A 111 -6.02 4.62 -6.74
N LEU A 112 -6.58 3.75 -5.90
CA LEU A 112 -6.40 3.75 -4.46
C LEU A 112 -5.38 2.66 -4.12
N GLY A 113 -4.26 3.02 -3.48
CA GLY A 113 -3.25 2.07 -3.02
C GLY A 113 -3.40 1.80 -1.53
N ILE A 114 -3.40 0.52 -1.15
CA ILE A 114 -3.60 0.08 0.23
C ILE A 114 -2.64 -1.06 0.55
N PHE A 115 -1.99 -0.95 1.71
CA PHE A 115 -1.30 -2.05 2.36
C PHE A 115 -2.19 -2.51 3.51
N PRO A 116 -2.93 -3.64 3.37
CA PRO A 116 -3.97 -4.02 4.33
C PRO A 116 -3.44 -4.50 5.68
N GLU A 117 -2.14 -4.76 5.78
CA GLU A 117 -1.45 -5.04 7.04
C GLU A 117 -1.42 -3.81 7.98
N GLY A 118 -1.67 -2.62 7.42
CA GLY A 118 -1.65 -1.37 8.16
C GLY A 118 -0.27 -1.08 8.74
N HIS A 119 -0.22 -0.60 9.99
CA HIS A 119 1.03 -0.37 10.70
C HIS A 119 1.58 -1.63 11.38
N ASP A 120 0.85 -2.74 11.36
CA ASP A 120 1.21 -3.99 12.06
C ASP A 120 2.54 -4.54 11.57
N TYR A 121 2.91 -4.29 10.29
CA TYR A 121 4.23 -4.67 9.78
C TYR A 121 5.38 -3.96 10.55
N MET A 122 5.18 -2.73 11.00
CA MET A 122 6.17 -2.00 11.81
C MET A 122 6.19 -2.46 13.26
N VAL A 123 5.04 -2.87 13.80
CA VAL A 123 4.93 -3.42 15.15
C VAL A 123 5.62 -4.77 15.24
N ARG A 124 5.33 -5.64 14.29
CA ARG A 124 5.94 -6.99 14.23
C ARG A 124 7.43 -6.93 13.96
N ASN A 125 7.86 -6.02 13.10
CA ASN A 125 9.25 -5.72 12.76
C ASN A 125 10.12 -6.97 12.50
N ASP A 126 9.51 -7.99 11.89
CA ASP A 126 10.12 -9.29 11.57
C ASP A 126 9.91 -9.62 10.09
N PHE A 127 10.96 -9.49 9.32
CA PHE A 127 10.94 -9.74 7.88
C PHE A 127 10.92 -11.22 7.49
N SER A 128 11.08 -12.13 8.46
CA SER A 128 10.92 -13.58 8.28
C SER A 128 9.51 -14.06 8.57
N ALA A 129 8.66 -13.21 9.16
CA ALA A 129 7.28 -13.56 9.48
C ALA A 129 6.39 -13.54 8.23
N PRO A 130 5.30 -14.34 8.22
CA PRO A 130 4.23 -14.23 7.23
C PRO A 130 3.60 -12.82 7.24
N MET A 131 2.82 -12.50 6.19
CA MET A 131 2.00 -11.29 6.17
C MET A 131 1.14 -11.17 7.43
N ALA A 132 1.05 -9.98 8.01
CA ALA A 132 0.13 -9.71 9.10
C ALA A 132 -1.34 -9.94 8.68
N PRO A 133 -2.28 -10.10 9.62
CA PRO A 133 -3.70 -10.13 9.30
C PRO A 133 -4.14 -8.88 8.54
N PHE A 134 -5.04 -9.05 7.57
CA PHE A 134 -5.55 -7.93 6.78
C PHE A 134 -6.68 -7.21 7.50
N HIS A 135 -6.59 -5.90 7.59
CA HIS A 135 -7.73 -5.06 7.94
C HIS A 135 -8.74 -5.02 6.80
N SER A 136 -10.03 -5.18 7.12
CA SER A 136 -11.11 -5.31 6.13
C SER A 136 -11.48 -4.01 5.39
N GLY A 137 -10.88 -2.88 5.72
CA GLY A 137 -11.26 -1.57 5.17
C GLY A 137 -11.33 -1.52 3.64
N PHE A 138 -10.35 -2.12 2.95
CA PHE A 138 -10.28 -2.14 1.49
C PHE A 138 -11.47 -2.87 0.84
N VAL A 139 -11.97 -3.92 1.49
CA VAL A 139 -13.12 -4.69 1.01
C VAL A 139 -14.39 -3.84 1.00
N HIS A 140 -14.63 -3.10 2.07
CA HIS A 140 -15.78 -2.19 2.16
C HIS A 140 -15.73 -1.09 1.10
N PHE A 141 -14.53 -0.59 0.77
CA PHE A 141 -14.36 0.38 -0.32
C PHE A 141 -14.63 -0.27 -1.68
N ALA A 142 -14.16 -1.49 -1.92
CA ALA A 142 -14.41 -2.22 -3.16
C ALA A 142 -15.91 -2.48 -3.37
N ILE A 143 -16.60 -3.01 -2.37
CA ILE A 143 -18.04 -3.30 -2.43
C ILE A 143 -18.83 -2.01 -2.71
N ARG A 144 -18.53 -0.93 -1.98
CA ARG A 144 -19.26 0.33 -2.09
C ARG A 144 -19.02 1.05 -3.42
N SER A 145 -17.80 1.04 -3.92
CA SER A 145 -17.43 1.70 -5.17
C SER A 145 -17.63 0.82 -6.40
N LYS A 146 -17.78 -0.50 -6.22
CA LYS A 146 -17.76 -1.52 -7.27
C LYS A 146 -16.44 -1.56 -8.04
N ALA A 147 -15.37 -1.03 -7.45
CA ALA A 147 -14.04 -1.02 -8.03
C ALA A 147 -13.41 -2.42 -7.93
N PRO A 148 -12.68 -2.87 -8.97
CA PRO A 148 -11.89 -4.09 -8.90
C PRO A 148 -10.77 -3.96 -7.88
N ILE A 149 -10.45 -5.08 -7.21
CA ILE A 149 -9.27 -5.22 -6.37
C ILE A 149 -8.18 -5.89 -7.21
N ILE A 150 -7.00 -5.30 -7.24
CA ILE A 150 -5.83 -5.87 -7.89
C ILE A 150 -4.83 -6.22 -6.81
N PRO A 151 -4.70 -7.50 -6.43
CA PRO A 151 -3.67 -7.94 -5.51
C PRO A 151 -2.29 -7.82 -6.17
N PHE A 152 -1.30 -7.40 -5.41
CA PHE A 152 0.10 -7.44 -5.85
C PHE A 152 1.01 -7.86 -4.71
N VAL A 153 2.18 -8.40 -5.06
CA VAL A 153 3.20 -8.79 -4.08
C VAL A 153 4.51 -8.13 -4.44
N ILE A 154 5.15 -7.54 -3.43
CA ILE A 154 6.52 -7.05 -3.49
C ILE A 154 7.42 -8.14 -2.96
N VAL A 155 8.29 -8.65 -3.82
CA VAL A 155 9.21 -9.76 -3.55
C VAL A 155 10.63 -9.19 -3.47
N PRO A 156 11.28 -9.17 -2.30
CA PRO A 156 12.67 -8.77 -2.20
C PRO A 156 13.56 -9.87 -2.80
N LEU A 157 14.29 -9.55 -3.85
CA LEU A 157 15.27 -10.48 -4.47
C LEU A 157 16.68 -10.24 -3.93
N ASP A 158 17.00 -9.02 -3.55
CA ASP A 158 18.20 -8.60 -2.84
C ASP A 158 17.89 -7.37 -2.00
N GLU A 159 18.05 -7.49 -0.68
CA GLU A 159 17.74 -6.42 0.28
C GLU A 159 18.78 -6.37 1.39
N GLU A 160 18.98 -5.20 1.92
CA GLU A 160 19.78 -4.96 3.11
C GLU A 160 18.88 -4.55 4.27
N ILE A 161 18.85 -5.35 5.33
CA ILE A 161 18.11 -5.03 6.53
C ILE A 161 18.99 -4.20 7.45
N SER A 162 18.55 -3.00 7.78
CA SER A 162 19.27 -2.09 8.66
C SER A 162 18.39 -1.64 9.82
N ALA A 163 19.01 -1.43 10.98
CA ALA A 163 18.34 -0.90 12.15
C ALA A 163 18.36 0.64 12.13
N ILE A 164 17.23 1.27 12.38
CA ILE A 164 17.10 2.72 12.46
C ILE A 164 16.75 3.12 13.90
N PRO A 165 17.72 3.55 14.72
CA PRO A 165 17.40 4.02 16.05
C PRO A 165 16.59 5.32 15.98
N VAL A 166 15.41 5.31 16.58
CA VAL A 166 14.56 6.50 16.70
C VAL A 166 14.68 7.07 18.10
N ALA A 167 15.26 8.26 18.20
CA ALA A 167 15.45 8.92 19.49
C ALA A 167 14.09 9.09 20.23
N PRO A 168 14.05 8.92 21.58
CA PRO A 168 12.80 9.02 22.35
C PRO A 168 12.07 10.34 22.12
N GLN A 169 12.80 11.43 22.02
CA GLN A 169 12.24 12.76 21.78
C GLN A 169 11.55 12.86 20.41
N LEU A 170 12.14 12.22 19.39
CA LEU A 170 11.55 12.18 18.05
C LEU A 170 10.29 11.31 18.03
N ARG A 171 10.30 10.14 18.71
CA ARG A 171 9.12 9.29 18.85
C ARG A 171 7.93 10.06 19.41
N THR A 172 8.16 10.78 20.51
CA THR A 172 7.12 11.60 21.16
C THR A 172 6.64 12.73 20.23
N LEU A 173 7.57 13.40 19.53
CA LEU A 173 7.24 14.52 18.64
C LEU A 173 6.34 14.09 17.47
N ILE A 174 6.63 12.93 16.85
CA ILE A 174 5.84 12.42 15.74
C ILE A 174 4.62 11.61 16.18
N GLY A 175 4.49 11.32 17.49
CA GLY A 175 3.41 10.50 18.04
C GLY A 175 3.47 9.07 17.52
N LEU A 176 4.68 8.50 17.44
CA LEU A 176 4.85 7.10 17.05
C LEU A 176 4.24 6.19 18.14
N PRO A 177 3.38 5.22 17.79
CA PRO A 177 2.79 4.30 18.76
C PRO A 177 3.84 3.56 19.59
N ASP A 178 3.52 3.30 20.85
CA ASP A 178 4.43 2.63 21.77
C ASP A 178 4.75 1.18 21.35
N GLU A 179 3.83 0.56 20.62
CA GLU A 179 3.95 -0.80 20.08
C GLU A 179 5.04 -0.92 19.00
N VAL A 180 5.37 0.19 18.31
CA VAL A 180 6.43 0.18 17.31
C VAL A 180 7.79 0.00 17.98
N ALA A 181 8.58 -0.95 17.50
CA ALA A 181 9.89 -1.27 18.05
C ALA A 181 10.76 -0.01 18.26
N TYR A 182 11.49 0.02 19.37
CA TYR A 182 12.35 1.15 19.72
C TYR A 182 13.46 1.37 18.69
N ILE A 183 13.93 0.28 18.08
CA ILE A 183 14.90 0.27 16.98
C ILE A 183 14.23 -0.49 15.83
N PRO A 184 13.40 0.19 15.01
CA PRO A 184 12.75 -0.49 13.90
C PRO A 184 13.78 -0.93 12.86
N LEU A 185 13.56 -2.11 12.31
CA LEU A 185 14.29 -2.61 11.16
C LEU A 185 13.70 -1.99 9.89
N ARG A 186 14.55 -1.74 8.93
CA ARG A 186 14.17 -1.25 7.61
C ARG A 186 14.76 -2.13 6.53
N SER A 187 13.95 -2.51 5.57
CA SER A 187 14.38 -3.14 4.35
C SER A 187 14.77 -2.07 3.31
N ASN A 188 15.99 -2.15 2.81
CA ASN A 188 16.50 -1.32 1.72
C ASN A 188 16.73 -2.23 0.52
N TYR A 189 15.90 -2.10 -0.50
CA TYR A 189 15.99 -2.92 -1.70
C TYR A 189 17.22 -2.56 -2.55
N LYS A 190 17.94 -3.59 -3.00
CA LYS A 190 18.88 -3.52 -4.12
C LYS A 190 18.26 -4.10 -5.37
N LYS A 191 17.46 -5.16 -5.19
CA LYS A 191 16.68 -5.78 -6.26
C LYS A 191 15.33 -6.23 -5.73
N VAL A 192 14.28 -5.90 -6.47
CA VAL A 192 12.89 -6.21 -6.08
C VAL A 192 12.08 -6.63 -7.30
N LYS A 193 11.17 -7.58 -7.11
CA LYS A 193 10.19 -7.98 -8.13
C LYS A 193 8.80 -7.62 -7.64
N VAL A 194 8.00 -6.99 -8.48
CA VAL A 194 6.59 -6.71 -8.21
C VAL A 194 5.74 -7.56 -9.13
N VAL A 195 4.88 -8.38 -8.53
CA VAL A 195 3.96 -9.27 -9.25
C VAL A 195 2.53 -8.79 -9.04
N PHE A 196 1.85 -8.42 -10.13
CA PHE A 196 0.43 -8.03 -10.12
C PHE A 196 -0.43 -9.23 -10.51
N GLU A 197 -1.39 -9.59 -9.66
CA GLU A 197 -2.35 -10.67 -9.93
C GLU A 197 -3.54 -10.12 -10.74
N LYS A 198 -4.33 -11.05 -11.30
CA LYS A 198 -5.56 -10.70 -12.01
C LYS A 198 -6.54 -9.97 -11.08
N PRO A 199 -7.31 -9.00 -11.61
CA PRO A 199 -8.31 -8.30 -10.82
C PRO A 199 -9.37 -9.25 -10.25
N ILE A 200 -9.79 -9.02 -9.02
CA ILE A 200 -11.02 -9.56 -8.44
C ILE A 200 -12.13 -8.59 -8.83
N LEU A 201 -13.03 -9.03 -9.66
CA LEU A 201 -14.09 -8.22 -10.25
C LEU A 201 -15.37 -8.27 -9.43
N ARG A 202 -16.25 -7.29 -9.63
CA ARG A 202 -17.56 -7.30 -8.98
C ARG A 202 -18.36 -8.57 -9.31
N ASP A 203 -18.22 -9.09 -10.52
CA ASP A 203 -18.95 -10.28 -10.94
C ASP A 203 -18.59 -11.53 -10.15
N ASP A 204 -17.42 -11.56 -9.51
CA ASP A 204 -16.96 -12.68 -8.69
C ASP A 204 -17.72 -12.79 -7.35
N TYR A 205 -18.39 -11.70 -6.90
CA TYR A 205 -19.05 -11.65 -5.59
C TYR A 205 -20.43 -10.96 -5.60
N LYS A 206 -20.96 -10.58 -6.76
CA LYS A 206 -22.22 -9.81 -6.87
C LYS A 206 -23.46 -10.51 -6.31
N ASP A 207 -23.43 -11.84 -6.33
CA ASP A 207 -24.56 -12.69 -5.92
C ASP A 207 -24.43 -13.16 -4.45
N LEU A 208 -23.36 -12.78 -3.77
CA LEU A 208 -23.14 -13.05 -2.35
C LEU A 208 -23.90 -12.07 -1.45
N SER A 209 -24.24 -12.52 -0.23
CA SER A 209 -24.69 -11.59 0.82
C SER A 209 -23.58 -10.58 1.16
N ALA A 210 -23.93 -9.48 1.82
CA ALA A 210 -22.94 -8.46 2.18
C ALA A 210 -21.80 -9.03 3.05
N ASP A 211 -22.13 -9.86 4.02
CA ASP A 211 -21.16 -10.46 4.94
C ASP A 211 -20.31 -11.53 4.23
N ASP A 212 -20.92 -12.35 3.38
CA ASP A 212 -20.20 -13.34 2.58
C ASP A 212 -19.27 -12.68 1.56
N ALA A 213 -19.68 -11.57 0.95
CA ALA A 213 -18.84 -10.81 0.04
C ALA A 213 -17.60 -10.22 0.74
N VAL A 214 -17.75 -9.74 1.98
CA VAL A 214 -16.63 -9.27 2.80
C VAL A 214 -15.66 -10.42 3.08
N ALA A 215 -16.15 -11.54 3.56
CA ALA A 215 -15.33 -12.71 3.88
C ALA A 215 -14.62 -13.26 2.62
N TYR A 216 -15.35 -13.37 1.51
CA TYR A 216 -14.82 -13.82 0.23
C TYR A 216 -13.68 -12.93 -0.26
N LEU A 217 -13.91 -11.61 -0.33
CA LEU A 217 -12.90 -10.69 -0.86
C LEU A 217 -11.63 -10.64 -0.01
N GLN A 218 -11.77 -10.70 1.31
CA GLN A 218 -10.64 -10.74 2.23
C GLN A 218 -9.81 -12.01 2.02
N THR A 219 -10.48 -13.17 1.98
CA THR A 219 -9.83 -14.47 1.82
C THR A 219 -9.21 -14.61 0.43
N GLU A 220 -9.95 -14.26 -0.62
CA GLU A 220 -9.50 -14.40 -2.00
C GLU A 220 -8.29 -13.51 -2.31
N CYS A 221 -8.34 -12.24 -1.87
CA CYS A 221 -7.23 -11.32 -2.05
C CYS A 221 -5.96 -11.85 -1.36
N ARG A 222 -6.09 -12.28 -0.09
CA ARG A 222 -4.95 -12.83 0.67
C ARG A 222 -4.42 -14.12 0.05
N SER A 223 -5.29 -15.07 -0.30
CA SER A 223 -4.89 -16.36 -0.88
C SER A 223 -4.14 -16.19 -2.20
N ARG A 224 -4.56 -15.25 -3.06
CA ARG A 224 -3.84 -14.96 -4.30
C ARG A 224 -2.44 -14.39 -4.04
N MET A 225 -2.31 -13.52 -3.05
CA MET A 225 -1.01 -12.98 -2.66
C MET A 225 -0.11 -14.07 -2.06
N GLU A 226 -0.64 -14.91 -1.17
CA GLU A 226 0.08 -16.06 -0.59
C GLU A 226 0.54 -17.05 -1.66
N ALA A 227 -0.27 -17.32 -2.68
CA ALA A 227 0.12 -18.17 -3.80
C ALA A 227 1.34 -17.62 -4.56
N ILE A 228 1.40 -16.30 -4.77
CA ILE A 228 2.58 -15.64 -5.35
C ILE A 228 3.77 -15.77 -4.39
N MET A 229 3.58 -15.51 -3.10
CA MET A 229 4.64 -15.56 -2.10
C MET A 229 5.25 -16.96 -2.02
N ILE A 230 4.43 -18.01 -2.01
CA ILE A 230 4.89 -19.41 -2.04
C ILE A 230 5.74 -19.67 -3.30
N LYS A 231 5.26 -19.25 -4.48
CA LYS A 231 5.96 -19.40 -5.76
C LYS A 231 7.33 -18.72 -5.74
N GLU A 232 7.43 -17.58 -5.08
CA GLU A 232 8.65 -16.78 -4.98
C GLU A 232 9.51 -17.13 -3.73
N GLY A 233 9.11 -18.13 -2.94
CA GLY A 233 9.87 -18.59 -1.76
C GLY A 233 9.82 -17.67 -0.56
N MET A 234 8.79 -16.82 -0.47
CA MET A 234 8.56 -15.95 0.68
C MET A 234 7.80 -16.67 1.80
N PRO A 235 7.90 -16.22 3.07
CA PRO A 235 7.12 -16.76 4.18
C PRO A 235 5.62 -16.46 4.02
N VAL A 236 4.76 -17.45 4.33
CA VAL A 236 3.29 -17.38 4.29
C VAL A 236 2.68 -17.92 5.56
#